data_2df4bc2b6175fe6f710e6d2db256b981
#
_entry.id   2df4bc2b6175fe6f710e6d2db256b981
#
_cell.length_a   1.000
_cell.length_b   1.000
_cell.length_c   1.000
_cell.angle_alpha   90.00
_cell.angle_beta   90.00
_cell.angle_gamma   90.00
#
_symmetry.space_group_name_H-M   'P 1'
#
loop_
_entity.id
_entity.type
_entity.pdbx_description
1 polymer ?
#
loop_
_entity_poly.entity_id
_entity_poly.type
_entity_poly.pdbx_seq_one_letter_code
_entity_poly.pdbx_strand_id
1 'polypeptide(L)'
;MGNAYTCHRLVEEAGARGISLEIIGVHDITVGQSTDPKIYCNGKILSPVDFVINRYKWGKCKDQINRLAKKSYNPLSPFNQYINKYEQLLHLQSRAFLKPRYLLADGFADYPFLSSMLGTKMVAKGLENSMGREIFLIQKEEDLEALQQYGKEKEWLFEEFIETSYGRDVRVYSIRGEVVGCMQRRSEHDFRANVALGAGVTAYEPNDQIRQIAKAVYEQTGLDFTGIDLLFGKDRFYLCEINVMPGLEGIEQATGVNVAGRMMDMICGDF
;
A
#
# COMPACT_ATOMS: atom_id res chain seq x y z
N MET A 1 -6.47 -13.80 2.17
CA MET A 1 -7.50 -13.65 3.21
C MET A 1 -7.84 -12.18 3.49
N GLY A 2 -6.91 -11.26 3.77
CA GLY A 2 -7.23 -9.88 4.13
C GLY A 2 -7.99 -9.02 3.09
N ASN A 3 -7.95 -9.38 1.80
CA ASN A 3 -8.73 -8.67 0.79
C ASN A 3 -10.21 -9.07 0.82
N ALA A 4 -10.53 -10.32 1.18
CA ALA A 4 -11.92 -10.79 1.29
C ALA A 4 -12.65 -10.03 2.42
N TYR A 5 -12.07 -9.92 3.61
CA TYR A 5 -12.64 -9.13 4.71
C TYR A 5 -12.98 -7.71 4.26
N THR A 6 -12.00 -7.00 3.69
CA THR A 6 -12.18 -5.61 3.25
C THR A 6 -13.30 -5.49 2.20
N CYS A 7 -13.35 -6.38 1.22
CA CYS A 7 -14.40 -6.36 0.20
C CYS A 7 -15.79 -6.59 0.81
N HIS A 8 -15.93 -7.54 1.72
CA HIS A 8 -17.21 -7.82 2.40
C HIS A 8 -17.64 -6.64 3.26
N ARG A 9 -16.73 -6.02 4.02
CA ARG A 9 -17.03 -4.82 4.82
C ARG A 9 -17.50 -3.65 3.95
N LEU A 10 -16.85 -3.44 2.80
CA LEU A 10 -17.29 -2.37 1.87
C LEU A 10 -18.69 -2.64 1.29
N VAL A 11 -19.02 -3.90 0.95
CA VAL A 11 -20.37 -4.27 0.47
C VAL A 11 -21.40 -4.07 1.57
N GLU A 12 -21.10 -4.48 2.80
CA GLU A 12 -22.00 -4.29 3.97
C GLU A 12 -22.28 -2.81 4.20
N GLU A 13 -21.24 -1.98 4.24
CA GLU A 13 -21.37 -0.54 4.48
C GLU A 13 -22.04 0.20 3.31
N ALA A 14 -21.83 -0.26 2.07
CA ALA A 14 -22.57 0.23 0.90
C ALA A 14 -24.07 -0.08 1.03
N GLY A 15 -24.41 -1.34 1.35
CA GLY A 15 -25.80 -1.77 1.55
C GLY A 15 -26.52 -0.97 2.65
N ALA A 16 -25.86 -0.68 3.76
CA ALA A 16 -26.38 0.16 4.85
C ALA A 16 -26.72 1.61 4.39
N ARG A 17 -26.12 2.06 3.27
CA ARG A 17 -26.35 3.38 2.65
C ARG A 17 -27.25 3.32 1.40
N GLY A 18 -27.86 2.16 1.12
CA GLY A 18 -28.73 1.96 -0.05
C GLY A 18 -27.95 1.87 -1.37
N ILE A 19 -26.65 1.63 -1.33
CA ILE A 19 -25.78 1.50 -2.52
C ILE A 19 -25.64 0.01 -2.86
N SER A 20 -25.86 -0.33 -4.14
CA SER A 20 -25.56 -1.66 -4.68
C SER A 20 -24.08 -1.72 -5.06
N LEU A 21 -23.29 -2.46 -4.29
CA LEU A 21 -21.86 -2.68 -4.55
C LEU A 21 -21.60 -4.17 -4.82
N GLU A 22 -21.08 -4.47 -6.01
CA GLU A 22 -20.74 -5.84 -6.43
C GLU A 22 -19.24 -6.08 -6.42
N ILE A 23 -18.82 -7.27 -5.97
CA ILE A 23 -17.42 -7.70 -6.03
C ILE A 23 -17.19 -8.41 -7.36
N ILE A 24 -16.29 -7.88 -8.17
CA ILE A 24 -15.88 -8.49 -9.44
C ILE A 24 -14.45 -9.02 -9.32
N GLY A 25 -14.28 -10.33 -9.57
CA GLY A 25 -12.95 -10.95 -9.66
C GLY A 25 -12.23 -10.52 -10.92
N VAL A 26 -10.98 -10.08 -10.80
CA VAL A 26 -10.19 -9.63 -11.97
C VAL A 26 -10.01 -10.73 -13.02
N HIS A 27 -10.02 -12.00 -12.60
CA HIS A 27 -9.91 -13.17 -13.49
C HIS A 27 -11.22 -13.49 -14.23
N ASP A 28 -12.35 -12.91 -13.78
CA ASP A 28 -13.64 -13.08 -14.42
C ASP A 28 -13.86 -12.07 -15.57
N ILE A 29 -12.90 -11.14 -15.74
CA ILE A 29 -12.99 -10.04 -16.69
C ILE A 29 -12.39 -10.46 -18.03
N THR A 30 -13.13 -10.24 -19.09
CA THR A 30 -12.67 -10.34 -20.48
C THR A 30 -12.94 -9.03 -21.20
N VAL A 31 -11.97 -8.57 -21.99
CA VAL A 31 -12.11 -7.36 -22.82
C VAL A 31 -12.12 -7.76 -24.27
N GLY A 32 -13.22 -7.46 -24.96
CA GLY A 32 -13.37 -7.75 -26.37
C GLY A 32 -12.62 -6.72 -27.24
N GLN A 33 -12.11 -7.15 -28.40
CA GLN A 33 -11.56 -6.27 -29.45
C GLN A 33 -12.66 -5.88 -30.44
N SER A 34 -12.98 -4.60 -30.50
CA SER A 34 -13.77 -4.00 -31.59
C SER A 34 -13.55 -2.48 -31.58
N THR A 35 -14.10 -1.77 -32.54
CA THR A 35 -14.12 -0.29 -32.53
C THR A 35 -14.79 0.30 -31.30
N ASP A 36 -15.64 -0.50 -30.61
CA ASP A 36 -16.25 -0.22 -29.31
C ASP A 36 -15.96 -1.42 -28.38
N PRO A 37 -14.82 -1.42 -27.65
CA PRO A 37 -14.40 -2.55 -26.84
C PRO A 37 -15.36 -2.75 -25.65
N LYS A 38 -16.06 -3.88 -25.64
CA LYS A 38 -16.96 -4.27 -24.56
C LYS A 38 -16.20 -5.02 -23.48
N ILE A 39 -16.58 -4.77 -22.24
CA ILE A 39 -16.05 -5.43 -21.04
C ILE A 39 -17.06 -6.44 -20.57
N TYR A 40 -16.61 -7.66 -20.33
CA TYR A 40 -17.45 -8.79 -19.90
C TYR A 40 -16.99 -9.26 -18.53
N CYS A 41 -17.95 -9.68 -17.71
CA CYS A 41 -17.70 -10.47 -16.52
C CYS A 41 -18.46 -11.79 -16.65
N ASN A 42 -17.75 -12.91 -16.60
CA ASN A 42 -18.33 -14.24 -16.79
C ASN A 42 -19.22 -14.33 -18.04
N GLY A 43 -18.79 -13.75 -19.16
CA GLY A 43 -19.51 -13.75 -20.42
C GLY A 43 -20.68 -12.78 -20.55
N LYS A 44 -21.02 -12.03 -19.49
CA LYS A 44 -22.05 -10.99 -19.51
C LYS A 44 -21.42 -9.61 -19.70
N ILE A 45 -22.01 -8.78 -20.55
CA ILE A 45 -21.55 -7.40 -20.77
C ILE A 45 -21.76 -6.61 -19.47
N LEU A 46 -20.72 -5.93 -19.01
CA LEU A 46 -20.81 -4.98 -17.90
C LEU A 46 -21.39 -3.64 -18.38
N SER A 47 -22.31 -3.09 -17.64
CA SER A 47 -22.86 -1.75 -17.84
C SER A 47 -22.00 -0.68 -17.17
N PRO A 48 -22.09 0.59 -17.61
CA PRO A 48 -21.52 1.70 -16.86
C PRO A 48 -21.99 1.76 -15.41
N VAL A 49 -21.09 2.16 -14.51
CA VAL A 49 -21.34 2.26 -13.07
C VAL A 49 -20.98 3.67 -12.56
N ASP A 50 -21.52 4.05 -11.41
CA ASP A 50 -21.18 5.35 -10.84
C ASP A 50 -19.71 5.37 -10.36
N PHE A 51 -19.25 4.29 -9.72
CA PHE A 51 -17.87 4.23 -9.27
C PHE A 51 -17.32 2.80 -9.25
N VAL A 52 -15.97 2.74 -9.18
CA VAL A 52 -15.18 1.52 -8.96
C VAL A 52 -14.25 1.74 -7.76
N ILE A 53 -14.17 0.77 -6.87
CA ILE A 53 -13.16 0.71 -5.81
C ILE A 53 -12.07 -0.29 -6.23
N ASN A 54 -10.87 0.20 -6.50
CA ASN A 54 -9.75 -0.64 -6.94
C ASN A 54 -9.16 -1.44 -5.77
N ARG A 55 -9.33 -2.77 -5.83
CA ARG A 55 -8.82 -3.72 -4.81
C ARG A 55 -7.86 -4.78 -5.36
N TYR A 56 -7.32 -4.55 -6.58
CA TYR A 56 -6.36 -5.43 -7.21
C TYR A 56 -5.26 -4.63 -7.90
N LYS A 57 -3.99 -5.02 -7.71
CA LYS A 57 -2.83 -4.23 -8.17
C LYS A 57 -2.56 -4.34 -9.67
N TRP A 58 -2.68 -5.54 -10.24
CA TRP A 58 -2.13 -5.86 -11.56
C TRP A 58 -3.22 -6.13 -12.60
N GLY A 59 -2.78 -6.07 -13.86
CA GLY A 59 -3.54 -6.52 -15.02
C GLY A 59 -4.28 -5.41 -15.78
N LYS A 60 -4.16 -5.49 -17.11
CA LYS A 60 -4.83 -4.56 -18.03
C LYS A 60 -6.36 -4.59 -17.93
N CYS A 61 -6.93 -5.76 -17.57
CA CYS A 61 -8.38 -5.89 -17.40
C CYS A 61 -8.92 -5.02 -16.27
N LYS A 62 -8.19 -4.88 -15.14
CA LYS A 62 -8.53 -3.95 -14.06
C LYS A 62 -8.63 -2.52 -14.60
N ASP A 63 -7.66 -2.10 -15.41
CA ASP A 63 -7.64 -0.74 -15.96
C ASP A 63 -8.84 -0.48 -16.90
N GLN A 64 -9.31 -1.52 -17.60
CA GLN A 64 -10.47 -1.38 -18.49
C GLN A 64 -11.79 -1.20 -17.71
N ILE A 65 -11.97 -1.87 -16.58
CA ILE A 65 -13.18 -1.68 -15.73
C ILE A 65 -13.33 -0.22 -15.32
N ASN A 66 -12.24 0.47 -15.01
CA ASN A 66 -12.29 1.87 -14.62
C ASN A 66 -12.86 2.80 -15.72
N ARG A 67 -12.90 2.35 -16.99
CA ARG A 67 -13.53 3.09 -18.09
C ARG A 67 -15.06 3.07 -18.03
N LEU A 68 -15.64 2.11 -17.32
CA LEU A 68 -17.10 2.04 -17.11
C LEU A 68 -17.56 2.96 -15.97
N ALA A 69 -16.65 3.42 -15.12
CA ALA A 69 -16.97 4.20 -13.93
C ALA A 69 -16.91 5.71 -14.22
N LYS A 70 -17.84 6.46 -13.64
CA LYS A 70 -17.73 7.93 -13.58
C LYS A 70 -16.58 8.36 -12.69
N LYS A 71 -16.30 7.59 -11.63
CA LYS A 71 -15.22 7.85 -10.68
C LYS A 71 -14.55 6.57 -10.18
N SER A 72 -13.24 6.61 -9.95
CA SER A 72 -12.45 5.49 -9.43
C SER A 72 -11.82 5.84 -8.09
N TYR A 73 -11.90 4.92 -7.15
CA TYR A 73 -11.33 5.02 -5.81
C TYR A 73 -10.34 3.86 -5.57
N ASN A 74 -9.08 4.14 -5.37
CA ASN A 74 -8.34 5.39 -5.65
C ASN A 74 -8.35 5.71 -7.15
N PRO A 75 -8.07 6.97 -7.57
CA PRO A 75 -7.91 7.31 -8.96
C PRO A 75 -6.83 6.45 -9.62
N LEU A 76 -7.10 5.98 -10.85
CA LEU A 76 -6.31 4.91 -11.47
C LEU A 76 -4.84 5.30 -11.72
N SER A 77 -4.57 6.53 -12.15
CA SER A 77 -3.21 6.99 -12.45
C SER A 77 -2.31 6.98 -11.20
N PRO A 78 -2.63 7.69 -10.11
CA PRO A 78 -1.83 7.60 -8.89
C PRO A 78 -1.86 6.20 -8.26
N PHE A 79 -2.97 5.46 -8.35
CA PHE A 79 -3.01 4.07 -7.89
C PHE A 79 -1.92 3.23 -8.57
N ASN A 80 -1.80 3.29 -9.90
CA ASN A 80 -0.82 2.52 -10.66
C ASN A 80 0.62 3.01 -10.40
N GLN A 81 0.83 4.31 -10.27
CA GLN A 81 2.14 4.90 -9.98
C GLN A 81 2.67 4.47 -8.60
N TYR A 82 1.86 4.64 -7.57
CA TYR A 82 2.30 4.42 -6.19
C TYR A 82 2.18 2.97 -5.71
N ILE A 83 1.89 2.01 -6.59
CA ILE A 83 2.15 0.59 -6.32
C ILE A 83 3.64 0.32 -6.17
N ASN A 84 4.47 1.01 -6.94
CA ASN A 84 5.92 0.85 -6.97
C ASN A 84 6.58 1.63 -5.82
N LYS A 85 7.35 0.94 -4.95
CA LYS A 85 7.98 1.53 -3.77
C LYS A 85 9.05 2.57 -4.11
N TYR A 86 9.78 2.35 -5.22
CA TYR A 86 10.78 3.32 -5.68
C TYR A 86 10.11 4.63 -6.11
N GLU A 87 9.00 4.55 -6.86
CA GLU A 87 8.21 5.73 -7.25
C GLU A 87 7.71 6.52 -6.03
N GLN A 88 7.32 5.82 -4.95
CA GLN A 88 6.93 6.47 -3.70
C GLN A 88 8.08 7.30 -3.12
N LEU A 89 9.28 6.72 -3.00
CA LEU A 89 10.42 7.43 -2.45
C LEU A 89 10.94 8.54 -3.38
N LEU A 90 10.83 8.34 -4.69
CA LEU A 90 11.26 9.34 -5.67
C LEU A 90 10.37 10.60 -5.61
N HIS A 91 9.05 10.42 -5.58
CA HIS A 91 8.11 11.53 -5.74
C HIS A 91 7.62 12.15 -4.43
N LEU A 92 7.53 11.38 -3.33
CA LEU A 92 7.07 11.91 -2.05
C LEU A 92 8.19 12.68 -1.35
N GLN A 93 7.96 13.97 -1.11
CA GLN A 93 8.89 14.86 -0.40
C GLN A 93 8.13 15.78 0.54
N SER A 94 8.46 15.75 1.84
CA SER A 94 7.84 16.64 2.81
C SER A 94 8.78 16.91 4.00
N ARG A 95 8.60 18.05 4.63
CA ARG A 95 9.25 18.34 5.92
C ARG A 95 8.58 17.59 7.08
N ALA A 96 7.40 16.99 6.88
CA ALA A 96 6.67 16.27 7.91
C ALA A 96 7.32 14.92 8.26
N PHE A 97 8.05 14.28 7.34
CA PHE A 97 8.69 12.98 7.53
C PHE A 97 10.13 12.95 7.01
N LEU A 98 10.90 11.97 7.47
CA LEU A 98 12.17 11.58 6.87
C LEU A 98 11.93 10.46 5.85
N LYS A 99 12.88 10.26 4.94
CA LYS A 99 12.96 9.06 4.11
C LYS A 99 14.23 8.31 4.47
N PRO A 100 14.24 6.98 4.51
CA PRO A 100 15.46 6.21 4.55
C PRO A 100 16.35 6.60 3.36
N ARG A 101 17.66 6.60 3.52
CA ARG A 101 18.56 6.63 2.35
C ARG A 101 18.28 5.40 1.52
N TYR A 102 18.28 5.54 0.21
CA TYR A 102 17.91 4.43 -0.68
C TYR A 102 18.72 4.43 -1.97
N LEU A 103 18.84 3.25 -2.55
CA LEU A 103 19.42 3.00 -3.87
C LEU A 103 18.55 2.00 -4.62
N LEU A 104 18.44 2.19 -5.93
CA LEU A 104 17.84 1.20 -6.83
C LEU A 104 18.97 0.48 -7.54
N ALA A 105 19.00 -0.85 -7.47
CA ALA A 105 19.98 -1.67 -8.14
C ALA A 105 19.42 -3.07 -8.43
N ASP A 106 20.03 -3.79 -9.36
CA ASP A 106 19.70 -5.17 -9.65
C ASP A 106 20.44 -6.18 -8.74
N GLY A 107 20.28 -7.47 -9.01
CA GLY A 107 20.93 -8.54 -8.24
C GLY A 107 22.44 -8.70 -8.42
N PHE A 108 23.08 -7.83 -9.22
CA PHE A 108 24.54 -7.73 -9.35
C PHE A 108 25.16 -6.63 -8.47
N ALA A 109 24.34 -5.98 -7.64
CA ALA A 109 24.80 -4.91 -6.78
C ALA A 109 25.96 -5.36 -5.88
N ASP A 110 26.94 -4.47 -5.70
CA ASP A 110 28.15 -4.70 -4.90
C ASP A 110 27.90 -4.36 -3.42
N TYR A 111 28.06 -5.33 -2.52
CA TYR A 111 27.85 -5.10 -1.08
C TYR A 111 28.77 -4.03 -0.48
N PRO A 112 30.09 -4.00 -0.74
CA PRO A 112 30.96 -2.92 -0.32
C PRO A 112 30.46 -1.53 -0.72
N PHE A 113 29.99 -1.37 -1.96
CA PHE A 113 29.41 -0.11 -2.42
C PHE A 113 28.11 0.22 -1.67
N LEU A 114 27.14 -0.69 -1.64
CA LEU A 114 25.87 -0.48 -0.97
C LEU A 114 26.07 -0.16 0.52
N SER A 115 26.94 -0.89 1.21
CA SER A 115 27.22 -0.67 2.63
C SER A 115 27.89 0.66 2.92
N SER A 116 28.72 1.16 1.99
CA SER A 116 29.32 2.50 2.11
C SER A 116 28.27 3.62 2.06
N MET A 117 27.19 3.42 1.31
CA MET A 117 26.13 4.40 1.10
C MET A 117 25.00 4.30 2.14
N LEU A 118 24.62 3.08 2.52
CA LEU A 118 23.41 2.81 3.33
C LEU A 118 23.74 2.36 4.77
N GLY A 119 24.99 1.95 5.02
CA GLY A 119 25.40 1.30 6.25
C GLY A 119 25.48 -0.22 6.11
N THR A 120 26.14 -0.88 7.05
CA THR A 120 26.39 -2.34 7.02
C THR A 120 25.12 -3.19 7.15
N LYS A 121 24.04 -2.61 7.65
CA LYS A 121 22.69 -3.20 7.65
C LYS A 121 21.80 -2.40 6.73
N MET A 122 21.13 -3.08 5.81
CA MET A 122 20.17 -2.48 4.89
C MET A 122 19.02 -3.43 4.61
N VAL A 123 17.93 -2.92 4.05
CA VAL A 123 16.76 -3.72 3.67
C VAL A 123 16.64 -3.71 2.15
N ALA A 124 16.61 -4.90 1.54
CA ALA A 124 16.27 -5.05 0.13
C ALA A 124 14.77 -5.35 0.00
N LYS A 125 14.06 -4.58 -0.83
CA LYS A 125 12.62 -4.71 -1.06
C LYS A 125 12.30 -4.91 -2.53
N GLY A 126 11.45 -5.89 -2.85
CA GLY A 126 10.84 -5.98 -4.18
C GLY A 126 9.92 -4.78 -4.42
N LEU A 127 9.95 -4.20 -5.63
CA LEU A 127 9.34 -2.90 -5.92
C LEU A 127 7.81 -2.86 -5.74
N GLU A 128 7.11 -3.94 -6.12
CA GLU A 128 5.64 -3.95 -6.17
C GLU A 128 4.99 -4.95 -5.20
N ASN A 129 5.77 -5.73 -4.47
CA ASN A 129 5.27 -6.76 -3.57
C ASN A 129 4.70 -6.17 -2.27
N SER A 130 3.83 -6.94 -1.61
CA SER A 130 3.15 -6.55 -0.38
C SER A 130 3.14 -7.71 0.63
N MET A 131 2.64 -7.46 1.84
CA MET A 131 2.52 -8.42 2.94
C MET A 131 3.87 -8.96 3.45
N GLY A 132 4.93 -8.17 3.38
CA GLY A 132 6.27 -8.59 3.82
C GLY A 132 6.98 -9.58 2.89
N ARG A 133 6.39 -9.88 1.73
CA ARG A 133 7.05 -10.71 0.70
C ARG A 133 8.16 -9.91 0.05
N GLU A 134 9.27 -10.61 -0.25
CA GLU A 134 10.45 -9.98 -0.85
C GLU A 134 10.94 -8.74 -0.08
N ILE A 135 11.05 -8.88 1.23
CA ILE A 135 11.72 -7.93 2.12
C ILE A 135 12.81 -8.70 2.88
N PHE A 136 14.05 -8.36 2.64
CA PHE A 136 15.22 -9.08 3.15
C PHE A 136 16.14 -8.14 3.92
N LEU A 137 16.64 -8.58 5.06
CA LEU A 137 17.71 -7.90 5.78
C LEU A 137 19.04 -8.33 5.18
N ILE A 138 19.83 -7.38 4.72
CA ILE A 138 21.15 -7.57 4.12
C ILE A 138 22.18 -7.06 5.12
N GLN A 139 23.09 -7.93 5.55
CA GLN A 139 24.15 -7.62 6.53
C GLN A 139 25.55 -8.01 6.03
N LYS A 140 25.62 -8.79 4.95
CA LYS A 140 26.84 -9.32 4.35
C LYS A 140 26.59 -9.67 2.89
N GLU A 141 27.67 -9.95 2.17
CA GLU A 141 27.63 -10.22 0.72
C GLU A 141 26.78 -11.44 0.37
N GLU A 142 26.85 -12.52 1.16
CA GLU A 142 26.09 -13.74 0.92
C GLU A 142 24.56 -13.51 1.01
N ASP A 143 24.12 -12.49 1.75
CA ASP A 143 22.70 -12.12 1.80
C ASP A 143 22.24 -11.52 0.46
N LEU A 144 23.12 -10.80 -0.26
CA LEU A 144 22.83 -10.32 -1.62
C LEU A 144 22.78 -11.48 -2.63
N GLU A 145 23.67 -12.45 -2.53
CA GLU A 145 23.65 -13.62 -3.40
C GLU A 145 22.30 -14.35 -3.32
N ALA A 146 21.69 -14.38 -2.13
CA ALA A 146 20.36 -14.98 -1.93
C ALA A 146 19.27 -14.26 -2.73
N LEU A 147 19.42 -12.99 -3.09
CA LEU A 147 18.45 -12.27 -3.93
C LEU A 147 18.46 -12.77 -5.38
N GLN A 148 19.60 -13.28 -5.85
CA GLN A 148 19.76 -13.74 -7.25
C GLN A 148 18.84 -14.91 -7.60
N GLN A 149 18.33 -15.67 -6.61
CA GLN A 149 17.31 -16.70 -6.84
C GLN A 149 16.00 -16.16 -7.41
N TYR A 150 15.71 -14.86 -7.23
CA TYR A 150 14.53 -14.17 -7.77
C TYR A 150 14.73 -13.62 -9.18
N GLY A 151 15.93 -13.82 -9.77
CA GLY A 151 16.34 -13.30 -11.07
C GLY A 151 17.47 -12.27 -10.90
N LYS A 152 18.57 -12.48 -11.61
CA LYS A 152 19.77 -11.63 -11.49
C LYS A 152 19.51 -10.19 -11.98
N GLU A 153 18.67 -10.02 -12.99
CA GLU A 153 18.31 -8.71 -13.57
C GLU A 153 17.13 -8.04 -12.86
N LYS A 154 16.61 -8.69 -11.82
CA LYS A 154 15.53 -8.11 -11.03
C LYS A 154 16.02 -6.92 -10.23
N GLU A 155 15.32 -5.80 -10.35
CA GLU A 155 15.59 -4.59 -9.59
C GLU A 155 15.07 -4.70 -8.15
N TRP A 156 15.88 -4.18 -7.24
CA TRP A 156 15.60 -4.11 -5.81
C TRP A 156 15.77 -2.70 -5.30
N LEU A 157 14.88 -2.28 -4.42
CA LEU A 157 15.03 -1.08 -3.63
C LEU A 157 15.81 -1.42 -2.36
N PHE A 158 17.04 -0.90 -2.26
CA PHE A 158 17.86 -1.01 -1.05
C PHE A 158 17.65 0.24 -0.21
N GLU A 159 17.34 0.05 1.07
CA GLU A 159 17.14 1.14 2.04
C GLU A 159 18.02 0.96 3.26
N GLU A 160 18.48 2.07 3.86
CA GLU A 160 19.14 2.01 5.16
C GLU A 160 18.23 1.37 6.21
N PHE A 161 18.81 0.59 7.09
CA PHE A 161 18.05 -0.05 8.16
C PHE A 161 17.82 0.93 9.32
N ILE A 162 16.56 1.16 9.66
CA ILE A 162 16.19 2.05 10.77
C ILE A 162 16.14 1.27 12.08
N GLU A 163 17.27 1.17 12.77
CA GLU A 163 17.44 0.37 14.01
C GLU A 163 16.41 0.71 15.09
N THR A 164 16.02 1.97 15.21
CA THR A 164 15.03 2.43 16.20
C THR A 164 13.64 1.87 15.96
N SER A 165 13.41 1.27 14.78
CA SER A 165 12.13 0.68 14.39
C SER A 165 12.20 -0.85 14.22
N TYR A 166 13.21 -1.51 14.78
CA TYR A 166 13.32 -2.96 14.69
C TYR A 166 12.04 -3.64 15.19
N GLY A 167 11.41 -4.45 14.33
CA GLY A 167 10.20 -5.21 14.64
C GLY A 167 8.97 -4.38 14.98
N ARG A 168 8.97 -3.08 14.72
CA ARG A 168 7.81 -2.21 15.01
C ARG A 168 7.66 -1.09 14.00
N ASP A 169 6.41 -0.73 13.74
CA ASP A 169 6.04 0.44 12.95
C ASP A 169 4.66 0.96 13.35
N VAL A 170 4.28 2.09 12.78
CA VAL A 170 2.91 2.63 12.87
C VAL A 170 2.27 2.58 11.49
N ARG A 171 1.12 1.92 11.38
CA ARG A 171 0.25 2.02 10.21
C ARG A 171 -0.84 3.04 10.44
N VAL A 172 -0.86 4.05 9.59
CA VAL A 172 -1.86 5.11 9.58
C VAL A 172 -2.85 4.85 8.45
N TYR A 173 -4.15 4.93 8.74
CA TYR A 173 -5.19 4.96 7.72
C TYR A 173 -5.65 6.37 7.50
N SER A 174 -5.59 6.80 6.23
CA SER A 174 -5.94 8.16 5.81
C SER A 174 -7.00 8.14 4.72
N ILE A 175 -7.99 8.99 4.86
CA ILE A 175 -8.98 9.30 3.84
C ILE A 175 -8.82 10.77 3.49
N ARG A 176 -8.42 11.08 2.25
CA ARG A 176 -8.16 12.44 1.74
C ARG A 176 -7.29 13.29 2.68
N GLY A 177 -6.27 12.67 3.25
CA GLY A 177 -5.34 13.35 4.16
C GLY A 177 -5.79 13.43 5.61
N GLU A 178 -7.02 13.05 5.93
CA GLU A 178 -7.51 12.94 7.30
C GLU A 178 -7.18 11.56 7.88
N VAL A 179 -6.63 11.52 9.09
CA VAL A 179 -6.34 10.28 9.79
C VAL A 179 -7.62 9.71 10.37
N VAL A 180 -8.03 8.53 9.92
CA VAL A 180 -9.23 7.84 10.42
C VAL A 180 -8.90 6.75 11.43
N GLY A 181 -7.66 6.30 11.48
CA GLY A 181 -7.20 5.33 12.47
C GLY A 181 -5.69 5.11 12.38
N CYS A 182 -5.08 4.80 13.51
CA CYS A 182 -3.68 4.40 13.59
C CYS A 182 -3.54 3.13 14.43
N MET A 183 -2.63 2.25 14.02
CA MET A 183 -2.24 1.11 14.83
C MET A 183 -0.72 0.96 14.85
N GLN A 184 -0.17 0.61 15.99
CA GLN A 184 1.19 0.10 16.07
C GLN A 184 1.16 -1.39 15.76
N ARG A 185 2.11 -1.82 14.93
CA ARG A 185 2.39 -3.23 14.68
C ARG A 185 3.69 -3.58 15.39
N ARG A 186 3.77 -4.77 15.97
CA ARG A 186 4.98 -5.22 16.68
C ARG A 186 5.20 -6.72 16.49
N SER A 187 6.42 -7.08 16.11
CA SER A 187 6.93 -8.44 16.10
C SER A 187 8.05 -8.55 17.13
N GLU A 188 8.09 -9.68 17.85
CA GLU A 188 9.19 -9.98 18.80
C GLU A 188 10.31 -10.80 18.15
N HIS A 189 10.04 -11.38 16.97
CA HIS A 189 10.92 -12.37 16.35
C HIS A 189 11.40 -11.99 14.95
N ASP A 190 10.84 -10.94 14.35
CA ASP A 190 11.18 -10.50 12.98
C ASP A 190 11.42 -8.99 12.97
N PHE A 191 12.39 -8.53 12.19
CA PHE A 191 12.62 -7.09 11.99
C PHE A 191 11.44 -6.40 11.28
N ARG A 192 10.61 -7.15 10.57
CA ARG A 192 9.38 -6.69 9.93
C ARG A 192 8.21 -6.77 10.91
N ALA A 193 7.35 -5.77 10.88
CA ALA A 193 6.16 -5.69 11.71
C ALA A 193 4.86 -6.04 10.96
N ASN A 194 4.94 -6.90 9.94
CA ASN A 194 3.78 -7.25 9.11
C ASN A 194 2.83 -8.21 9.85
N VAL A 195 1.56 -7.86 9.93
CA VAL A 195 0.50 -8.72 10.52
C VAL A 195 0.42 -10.08 9.83
N ALA A 196 0.63 -10.13 8.51
CA ALA A 196 0.67 -11.38 7.75
C ALA A 196 1.80 -12.33 8.19
N LEU A 197 2.80 -11.84 8.91
CA LEU A 197 3.92 -12.60 9.49
C LEU A 197 3.74 -12.85 10.99
N GLY A 198 2.56 -12.54 11.55
CA GLY A 198 2.25 -12.80 12.95
C GLY A 198 2.53 -11.63 13.91
N ALA A 199 2.79 -10.43 13.41
CA ALA A 199 2.95 -9.26 14.27
C ALA A 199 1.64 -8.93 15.00
N GLY A 200 1.75 -8.61 16.29
CA GLY A 200 0.65 -8.08 17.10
C GLY A 200 0.29 -6.65 16.68
N VAL A 201 -0.96 -6.28 16.92
CA VAL A 201 -1.49 -4.94 16.64
C VAL A 201 -2.10 -4.33 17.89
N THR A 202 -1.89 -3.02 18.08
CA THR A 202 -2.52 -2.23 19.14
C THR A 202 -2.93 -0.87 18.57
N ALA A 203 -4.00 -0.30 19.09
CA ALA A 203 -4.38 1.07 18.73
C ALA A 203 -3.22 2.04 19.05
N TYR A 204 -3.01 3.02 18.20
CA TYR A 204 -1.99 4.05 18.37
C TYR A 204 -2.63 5.43 18.24
N GLU A 205 -2.40 6.32 19.20
CA GLU A 205 -2.96 7.67 19.14
C GLU A 205 -2.16 8.55 18.16
N PRO A 206 -2.76 9.07 17.10
CA PRO A 206 -2.06 9.90 16.12
C PRO A 206 -1.70 11.26 16.73
N ASN A 207 -0.42 11.62 16.68
CA ASN A 207 0.07 12.94 17.03
C ASN A 207 0.01 13.91 15.83
N ASP A 208 0.35 15.17 16.05
CA ASP A 208 0.32 16.22 15.00
C ASP A 208 1.24 15.88 13.83
N GLN A 209 2.39 15.25 14.07
CA GLN A 209 3.28 14.85 12.99
C GLN A 209 2.62 13.82 12.08
N ILE A 210 1.94 12.82 12.63
CA ILE A 210 1.22 11.80 11.85
C ILE A 210 0.12 12.44 11.00
N ARG A 211 -0.62 13.41 11.55
CA ARG A 211 -1.65 14.15 10.82
C ARG A 211 -1.06 14.97 9.67
N GLN A 212 0.07 15.64 9.91
CA GLN A 212 0.79 16.37 8.87
C GLN A 212 1.34 15.45 7.77
N ILE A 213 1.81 14.25 8.13
CA ILE A 213 2.27 13.24 7.16
C ILE A 213 1.10 12.79 6.28
N ALA A 214 -0.04 12.43 6.88
CA ALA A 214 -1.22 11.98 6.14
C ALA A 214 -1.70 13.05 5.14
N LYS A 215 -1.76 14.30 5.58
CA LYS A 215 -2.10 15.46 4.74
C LYS A 215 -1.10 15.62 3.58
N ALA A 216 0.20 15.60 3.87
CA ALA A 216 1.24 15.75 2.85
C ALA A 216 1.24 14.61 1.81
N VAL A 217 0.94 13.38 2.23
CA VAL A 217 0.78 12.23 1.32
C VAL A 217 -0.40 12.46 0.38
N TYR A 218 -1.55 12.87 0.90
CA TYR A 218 -2.73 13.15 0.07
C TYR A 218 -2.49 14.29 -0.93
N GLU A 219 -1.94 15.41 -0.49
CA GLU A 219 -1.67 16.58 -1.33
C GLU A 219 -0.74 16.26 -2.50
N GLN A 220 0.19 15.32 -2.33
CA GLN A 220 1.15 14.94 -3.37
C GLN A 220 0.66 13.79 -4.26
N THR A 221 -0.21 12.92 -3.76
CA THR A 221 -0.62 11.72 -4.49
C THR A 221 -2.03 11.81 -5.06
N GLY A 222 -2.92 12.55 -4.43
CA GLY A 222 -4.35 12.56 -4.75
C GLY A 222 -5.06 11.23 -4.50
N LEU A 223 -4.46 10.33 -3.69
CA LEU A 223 -5.06 9.05 -3.34
C LEU A 223 -6.14 9.25 -2.28
N ASP A 224 -7.39 8.91 -2.59
CA ASP A 224 -8.52 9.12 -1.68
C ASP A 224 -8.38 8.37 -0.36
N PHE A 225 -7.81 7.15 -0.37
CA PHE A 225 -7.48 6.42 0.86
C PHE A 225 -6.16 5.67 0.74
N THR A 226 -5.39 5.73 1.81
CA THR A 226 -4.06 5.13 1.91
C THR A 226 -3.83 4.50 3.27
N GLY A 227 -3.02 3.45 3.28
CA GLY A 227 -2.33 2.99 4.47
C GLY A 227 -0.89 3.51 4.44
N ILE A 228 -0.48 4.29 5.40
CA ILE A 228 0.86 4.88 5.46
C ILE A 228 1.64 4.15 6.55
N ASP A 229 2.77 3.55 6.19
CA ASP A 229 3.65 2.86 7.13
C ASP A 229 4.79 3.79 7.55
N LEU A 230 4.93 4.00 8.85
CA LEU A 230 5.89 4.90 9.45
C LEU A 230 6.84 4.15 10.38
N LEU A 231 8.14 4.31 10.15
CA LEU A 231 9.16 3.79 11.05
C LEU A 231 9.49 4.82 12.14
N PHE A 232 9.73 4.34 13.35
CA PHE A 232 10.15 5.19 14.46
C PHE A 232 11.60 5.66 14.26
N GLY A 233 11.82 6.96 14.14
CA GLY A 233 13.14 7.57 14.27
C GLY A 233 13.41 7.99 15.72
N LYS A 234 14.49 8.75 15.96
CA LYS A 234 14.78 9.31 17.29
C LYS A 234 13.74 10.37 17.68
N ASP A 235 13.55 11.35 16.82
CA ASP A 235 12.67 12.50 17.07
C ASP A 235 11.56 12.65 16.02
N ARG A 236 11.63 11.91 14.94
CA ARG A 236 10.73 12.02 13.79
C ARG A 236 10.46 10.65 13.18
N PHE A 237 9.33 10.53 12.48
CA PHE A 237 9.02 9.35 11.69
C PHE A 237 9.73 9.35 10.34
N TYR A 238 10.09 8.14 9.89
CA TYR A 238 10.46 7.86 8.51
C TYR A 238 9.25 7.31 7.76
N LEU A 239 9.00 7.80 6.56
CA LEU A 239 8.05 7.20 5.63
C LEU A 239 8.67 5.90 5.10
N CYS A 240 8.04 4.76 5.40
CA CYS A 240 8.46 3.44 4.96
C CYS A 240 7.83 3.05 3.62
N GLU A 241 6.51 3.16 3.53
CA GLU A 241 5.74 2.95 2.30
C GLU A 241 4.32 3.51 2.42
N ILE A 242 3.66 3.70 1.28
CA ILE A 242 2.23 3.93 1.21
C ILE A 242 1.53 2.75 0.51
N ASN A 243 0.42 2.30 1.08
CA ASN A 243 -0.42 1.25 0.53
C ASN A 243 -1.63 1.87 -0.16
N VAL A 244 -1.72 1.73 -1.49
CA VAL A 244 -2.83 2.25 -2.30
C VAL A 244 -4.14 1.48 -2.14
N MET A 245 -4.10 0.30 -1.52
CA MET A 245 -5.26 -0.54 -1.23
C MET A 245 -5.09 -1.27 0.11
N PRO A 246 -5.04 -0.54 1.24
CA PRO A 246 -4.81 -1.13 2.54
C PRO A 246 -5.93 -2.11 2.93
N GLY A 247 -5.57 -3.19 3.63
CA GLY A 247 -6.53 -4.13 4.23
C GLY A 247 -7.13 -3.51 5.50
N LEU A 248 -8.42 -3.66 5.75
CA LEU A 248 -9.12 -3.01 6.86
C LEU A 248 -9.16 -3.85 8.14
N GLU A 249 -8.98 -5.17 8.05
CA GLU A 249 -9.17 -6.09 9.18
C GLU A 249 -8.37 -5.70 10.42
N GLY A 250 -7.06 -5.51 10.26
CA GLY A 250 -6.19 -5.21 11.40
C GLY A 250 -6.49 -3.87 12.08
N ILE A 251 -6.81 -2.83 11.30
CA ILE A 251 -7.09 -1.51 11.87
C ILE A 251 -8.46 -1.47 12.55
N GLU A 252 -9.51 -2.07 11.96
CA GLU A 252 -10.83 -2.12 12.57
C GLU A 252 -10.82 -2.94 13.86
N GLN A 253 -10.09 -4.06 13.89
CA GLN A 253 -9.89 -4.87 15.09
C GLN A 253 -9.11 -4.13 16.19
N ALA A 254 -8.02 -3.44 15.81
CA ALA A 254 -7.17 -2.75 16.78
C ALA A 254 -7.82 -1.51 17.39
N THR A 255 -8.64 -0.79 16.63
CA THR A 255 -9.15 0.54 17.03
C THR A 255 -10.65 0.55 17.31
N GLY A 256 -11.41 -0.42 16.82
CA GLY A 256 -12.89 -0.40 16.83
C GLY A 256 -13.51 0.64 15.87
N VAL A 257 -12.69 1.34 15.09
CA VAL A 257 -13.18 2.35 14.14
C VAL A 257 -13.72 1.66 12.88
N ASN A 258 -14.92 2.01 12.46
CA ASN A 258 -15.52 1.57 11.20
C ASN A 258 -14.88 2.30 10.00
N VAL A 259 -13.70 1.82 9.58
CA VAL A 259 -12.97 2.45 8.47
C VAL A 259 -13.69 2.24 7.14
N ALA A 260 -14.30 1.07 6.92
CA ALA A 260 -15.10 0.80 5.72
C ALA A 260 -16.28 1.79 5.61
N GLY A 261 -16.98 2.05 6.72
CA GLY A 261 -18.05 3.05 6.76
C GLY A 261 -17.56 4.46 6.42
N ARG A 262 -16.42 4.89 6.98
CA ARG A 262 -15.82 6.19 6.65
C ARG A 262 -15.44 6.30 5.16
N MET A 263 -14.94 5.22 4.57
CA MET A 263 -14.67 5.18 3.12
C MET A 263 -15.97 5.34 2.31
N MET A 264 -17.04 4.65 2.68
CA MET A 264 -18.33 4.77 2.00
C MET A 264 -18.96 6.14 2.20
N ASP A 265 -18.85 6.76 3.38
CA ASP A 265 -19.32 8.14 3.61
C ASP A 265 -18.61 9.14 2.68
N MET A 266 -17.31 9.00 2.51
CA MET A 266 -16.53 9.83 1.57
C MET A 266 -17.00 9.62 0.12
N ILE A 267 -17.24 8.37 -0.30
CA ILE A 267 -17.73 8.05 -1.64
C ILE A 267 -19.12 8.63 -1.86
N CYS A 268 -20.04 8.46 -0.90
CA CYS A 268 -21.39 9.02 -0.98
C CYS A 268 -21.39 10.55 -1.07
N GLY A 269 -20.46 11.21 -0.41
CA GLY A 269 -20.32 12.68 -0.45
C GLY A 269 -19.86 13.23 -1.82
N ASP A 270 -19.44 12.36 -2.73
CA ASP A 270 -18.99 12.74 -4.08
C ASP A 270 -20.11 12.69 -5.13
N PHE A 271 -21.30 12.16 -4.80
CA PHE A 271 -22.51 12.02 -5.65
C PHE A 271 -23.72 12.70 -5.04
#